data_b7512ec6e659e4df38ca4ad173a3b2da
#
_entry.id   b7512ec6e659e4df38ca4ad173a3b2da
#
_cell.length_a   1.000
_cell.length_b   1.000
_cell.length_c   1.000
_cell.angle_alpha   90.00
_cell.angle_beta   90.00
_cell.angle_gamma   90.00
#
_symmetry.space_group_name_H-M   'P 1'
#
loop_
_entity.id
_entity.type
_entity.pdbx_description
1 polymer ?
#
loop_
_entity_poly.entity_id
_entity_poly.type
_entity_poly.pdbx_seq_one_letter_code
_entity_poly.pdbx_strand_id
1 'polypeptide(L)'
;MLRYPWADTRAALQALAKDDPAQECVQVTYTNPETGGDAENILGFYALMLRPGQSLRLPARSPSQVFHLIEGAVQAQVMDKTFTLAEADTCCAPGYEAVTLKNLNADQPAFVFIADESPLHRKLGVYENRG
;
A
#
# COMPACT_ATOMS: atom_id res chain seq x y z
N MET A 1 -2.09 13.23 19.28
CA MET A 1 -2.06 11.85 18.77
C MET A 1 -2.93 11.74 17.53
N LEU A 2 -2.38 11.24 16.45
CA LEU A 2 -3.13 11.04 15.21
C LEU A 2 -3.82 9.68 15.24
N ARG A 3 -5.07 9.64 14.83
CA ARG A 3 -5.85 8.41 14.72
C ARG A 3 -6.58 8.38 13.39
N TYR A 4 -6.51 7.24 12.72
CA TYR A 4 -7.14 7.03 11.43
C TYR A 4 -8.01 5.77 11.53
N PRO A 5 -9.33 5.89 11.87
CA PRO A 5 -10.19 4.73 11.99
C PRO A 5 -10.26 3.95 10.68
N TRP A 6 -10.08 2.62 10.76
CA TRP A 6 -10.08 1.78 9.56
C TRP A 6 -11.40 1.86 8.78
N ALA A 7 -12.53 1.94 9.48
CA ALA A 7 -13.82 2.04 8.80
C ALA A 7 -13.89 3.24 7.85
N ASP A 8 -13.32 4.38 8.23
CA ASP A 8 -13.29 5.57 7.40
C ASP A 8 -12.36 5.40 6.19
N THR A 9 -11.19 4.80 6.38
CA THR A 9 -10.24 4.51 5.31
C THR A 9 -10.83 3.51 4.32
N ARG A 10 -11.48 2.45 4.81
CA ARG A 10 -12.12 1.46 3.97
C ARG A 10 -13.22 2.07 3.10
N ALA A 11 -14.05 2.91 3.69
CA ALA A 11 -15.11 3.62 2.97
C ALA A 11 -14.53 4.55 1.90
N ALA A 12 -13.44 5.28 2.21
CA ALA A 12 -12.79 6.16 1.26
C ALA A 12 -12.21 5.38 0.06
N LEU A 13 -11.58 4.24 0.30
CA LEU A 13 -11.04 3.40 -0.77
C LEU A 13 -12.15 2.84 -1.66
N GLN A 14 -13.26 2.40 -1.07
CA GLN A 14 -14.41 1.90 -1.83
C GLN A 14 -15.04 3.00 -2.68
N ALA A 15 -15.13 4.22 -2.15
CA ALA A 15 -15.65 5.36 -2.90
C ALA A 15 -14.76 5.73 -4.08
N LEU A 16 -13.44 5.75 -3.89
CA LEU A 16 -12.48 6.01 -4.97
C LEU A 16 -12.56 4.96 -6.07
N ALA A 17 -12.67 3.69 -5.69
CA ALA A 17 -12.77 2.59 -6.64
C ALA A 17 -14.05 2.66 -7.47
N LYS A 18 -15.14 3.15 -6.88
CA LYS A 18 -16.43 3.30 -7.54
C LYS A 18 -16.46 4.51 -8.46
N ASP A 19 -15.82 5.62 -8.06
CA ASP A 19 -15.79 6.85 -8.84
C ASP A 19 -14.99 6.71 -10.13
N ASP A 20 -13.91 5.94 -10.10
CA ASP A 20 -13.07 5.70 -11.28
C ASP A 20 -12.78 4.20 -11.42
N PRO A 21 -13.69 3.45 -12.10
CA PRO A 21 -13.48 2.02 -12.27
C PRO A 21 -12.26 1.64 -13.12
N ALA A 22 -11.70 2.57 -13.88
CA ALA A 22 -10.51 2.35 -14.69
C ALA A 22 -9.20 2.57 -13.94
N GLN A 23 -9.26 3.14 -12.73
CA GLN A 23 -8.07 3.37 -11.91
C GLN A 23 -7.47 2.05 -11.44
N GLU A 24 -6.21 1.80 -11.80
CA GLU A 24 -5.52 0.57 -11.41
C GLU A 24 -5.11 0.59 -9.93
N CYS A 25 -4.54 1.70 -9.48
CA CYS A 25 -4.05 1.81 -8.11
C CYS A 25 -5.03 2.63 -7.27
N VAL A 26 -5.85 1.95 -6.48
CA VAL A 26 -6.77 2.59 -5.54
C VAL A 26 -6.06 2.69 -4.19
N GLN A 27 -5.60 3.89 -3.87
CA GLN A 27 -4.74 4.12 -2.70
C GLN A 27 -5.10 5.44 -2.02
N VAL A 28 -5.01 5.45 -0.69
CA VAL A 28 -5.05 6.68 0.11
C VAL A 28 -3.76 6.78 0.91
N THR A 29 -3.25 8.00 1.05
CA THR A 29 -2.09 8.30 1.87
C THR A 29 -2.55 8.93 3.17
N TYR A 30 -2.07 8.43 4.29
CA TYR A 30 -2.36 9.05 5.58
C TYR A 30 -1.52 10.31 5.73
N THR A 31 -2.17 11.41 6.03
CA THR A 31 -1.53 12.73 6.16
C THR A 31 -1.77 13.31 7.55
N ASN A 32 -0.91 14.26 7.94
CA ASN A 32 -1.13 15.04 9.15
C ASN A 32 -2.26 16.06 8.87
N PRO A 33 -3.41 15.98 9.57
CA PRO A 33 -4.54 16.86 9.27
C PRO A 33 -4.27 18.33 9.59
N GLU A 34 -3.27 18.63 10.41
CA GLU A 34 -2.92 20.02 10.75
C GLU A 34 -2.05 20.68 9.68
N THR A 35 -1.17 19.92 9.03
CA THR A 35 -0.19 20.47 8.08
C THR A 35 -0.45 20.04 6.63
N GLY A 36 -1.24 19.00 6.41
CA GLY A 36 -1.41 18.38 5.09
C GLY A 36 -0.20 17.59 4.61
N GLY A 37 0.88 17.55 5.39
CA GLY A 37 2.09 16.80 5.06
C GLY A 37 2.03 15.36 5.55
N ASP A 38 3.20 14.70 5.61
CA ASP A 38 3.30 13.33 6.07
C ASP A 38 2.81 13.19 7.52
N ALA A 39 2.13 12.08 7.82
CA ALA A 39 1.62 11.80 9.17
C ALA A 39 2.76 11.65 10.17
N GLU A 40 3.93 11.22 9.70
CA GLU A 40 5.11 11.00 10.49
C GLU A 40 6.34 11.44 9.69
N ASN A 41 7.43 11.85 10.37
CA ASN A 41 8.60 12.43 9.71
C ASN A 41 9.47 11.43 8.98
N ILE A 42 9.48 10.18 9.42
CA ILE A 42 10.35 9.13 8.90
C ILE A 42 9.56 8.16 8.04
N LEU A 43 8.37 7.76 8.51
CA LEU A 43 7.55 6.73 7.90
C LEU A 43 6.34 7.32 7.18
N GLY A 44 6.09 6.82 5.98
CA GLY A 44 4.84 7.06 5.26
C GLY A 44 3.91 5.88 5.42
N PHE A 45 2.61 6.16 5.50
CA PHE A 45 1.58 5.16 5.70
C PHE A 45 0.54 5.28 4.60
N TYR A 46 0.19 4.15 4.00
CA TYR A 46 -0.74 4.09 2.89
C TYR A 46 -1.72 2.94 3.09
N ALA A 47 -2.92 3.08 2.56
CA ALA A 47 -3.86 1.97 2.46
C ALA A 47 -4.21 1.78 0.99
N LEU A 48 -4.16 0.53 0.54
CA LEU A 48 -4.34 0.12 -0.84
C LEU A 48 -5.52 -0.84 -0.93
N MET A 49 -6.37 -0.65 -1.92
CA MET A 49 -7.43 -1.58 -2.26
C MET A 49 -7.07 -2.31 -3.55
N LEU A 50 -7.11 -3.63 -3.52
CA LEU A 50 -7.05 -4.45 -4.72
C LEU A 50 -8.46 -4.87 -5.09
N ARG A 51 -8.87 -4.61 -6.32
CA ARG A 51 -10.17 -5.05 -6.81
C ARG A 51 -10.20 -6.58 -6.90
N PRO A 52 -11.39 -7.19 -6.93
CA PRO A 52 -11.48 -8.65 -7.07
C PRO A 52 -10.65 -9.16 -8.24
N GLY A 53 -9.78 -10.14 -7.99
CA GLY A 53 -8.92 -10.74 -9.00
C GLY A 53 -7.81 -9.87 -9.56
N GLN A 54 -7.65 -8.65 -9.06
CA GLN A 54 -6.66 -7.71 -9.59
C GLN A 54 -5.23 -8.14 -9.26
N SER A 55 -4.35 -7.97 -10.26
CA SER A 55 -2.90 -8.05 -10.08
C SER A 55 -2.32 -6.66 -10.29
N LEU A 56 -1.58 -6.15 -9.31
CA LEU A 56 -1.02 -4.80 -9.33
C LEU A 56 0.48 -4.86 -9.09
N ARG A 57 1.25 -4.26 -10.02
CA ARG A 57 2.68 -4.11 -9.86
C ARG A 57 2.99 -2.75 -9.23
N LEU A 58 3.67 -2.77 -8.10
CA LEU A 58 4.20 -1.57 -7.46
C LEU A 58 5.65 -1.37 -7.93
N PRO A 59 6.02 -0.15 -8.35
CA PRO A 59 7.34 0.08 -8.93
C PRO A 59 8.45 -0.05 -7.90
N ALA A 60 9.67 -0.30 -8.41
CA ALA A 60 10.87 -0.32 -7.59
C ALA A 60 11.20 1.11 -7.12
N ARG A 61 11.31 1.30 -5.80
CA ARG A 61 11.61 2.61 -5.20
C ARG A 61 12.71 2.45 -4.16
N SER A 62 13.40 3.55 -3.84
CA SER A 62 14.49 3.52 -2.87
C SER A 62 14.09 3.00 -1.49
N PRO A 63 12.92 3.37 -0.90
CA PRO A 63 12.59 2.87 0.42
C PRO A 63 12.24 1.38 0.41
N SER A 64 12.59 0.70 1.49
CA SER A 64 12.01 -0.60 1.79
C SER A 64 10.54 -0.43 2.21
N GLN A 65 9.76 -1.47 2.04
CA GLN A 65 8.30 -1.42 2.30
C GLN A 65 7.87 -2.60 3.17
N VAL A 66 6.90 -2.32 4.03
CA VAL A 66 6.23 -3.34 4.83
C VAL A 66 4.78 -3.39 4.38
N PHE A 67 4.30 -4.58 4.06
CA PHE A 67 2.93 -4.82 3.63
C PHE A 67 2.20 -5.65 4.68
N HIS A 68 1.06 -5.14 5.14
CA HIS A 68 0.21 -5.83 6.12
C HIS A 68 -1.17 -6.02 5.51
N LEU A 69 -1.60 -7.28 5.40
CA LEU A 69 -2.93 -7.58 4.85
C LEU A 69 -4.00 -7.36 5.91
N ILE A 70 -4.90 -6.43 5.65
CA ILE A 70 -5.99 -6.10 6.58
C ILE A 70 -7.18 -7.03 6.33
N GLU A 71 -7.62 -7.14 5.08
CA GLU A 71 -8.77 -7.96 4.69
C GLU A 71 -8.50 -8.66 3.37
N GLY A 72 -8.88 -9.91 3.28
CA GLY A 72 -8.85 -10.69 2.05
C GLY A 72 -7.76 -11.75 2.02
N ALA A 73 -7.32 -12.12 0.83
CA ALA A 73 -6.21 -13.04 0.59
C ALA A 73 -5.41 -12.51 -0.59
N VAL A 74 -4.10 -12.36 -0.41
CA VAL A 74 -3.23 -11.72 -1.40
C VAL A 74 -1.98 -12.56 -1.59
N GLN A 75 -1.56 -12.69 -2.85
CA GLN A 75 -0.25 -13.23 -3.19
C GLN A 75 0.69 -12.06 -3.47
N ALA A 76 1.81 -12.03 -2.75
CA ALA A 76 2.86 -11.04 -2.95
C ALA A 76 4.06 -11.69 -3.62
N GLN A 77 4.51 -11.12 -4.74
CA GLN A 77 5.73 -11.53 -5.41
C GLN A 77 6.77 -10.44 -5.22
N VAL A 78 7.86 -10.80 -4.55
CA VAL A 78 8.99 -9.91 -4.26
C VAL A 78 10.25 -10.60 -4.76
N MET A 79 10.98 -9.95 -5.66
CA MET A 79 12.14 -10.57 -6.33
C MET A 79 11.68 -11.86 -7.07
N ASP A 80 12.31 -12.99 -6.79
CA ASP A 80 11.95 -14.30 -7.34
C ASP A 80 11.12 -15.14 -6.35
N LYS A 81 10.69 -14.54 -5.24
CA LYS A 81 9.93 -15.23 -4.18
C LYS A 81 8.47 -14.84 -4.21
N THR A 82 7.61 -15.81 -3.91
CA THR A 82 6.17 -15.63 -3.83
C THR A 82 5.68 -16.00 -2.44
N PHE A 83 4.88 -15.11 -1.85
CA PHE A 83 4.29 -15.29 -0.53
C PHE A 83 2.77 -15.22 -0.64
N THR A 84 2.08 -16.11 0.08
CA THR A 84 0.62 -16.02 0.22
C THR A 84 0.32 -15.43 1.58
N LEU A 85 -0.40 -14.30 1.59
CA LEU A 85 -0.78 -13.59 2.80
C LEU A 85 -2.24 -13.86 3.14
N ALA A 86 -2.50 -14.25 4.38
CA ALA A 86 -3.82 -14.27 4.98
C ALA A 86 -4.02 -13.00 5.81
N GLU A 87 -5.23 -12.76 6.29
CA GLU A 87 -5.52 -11.59 7.12
C GLU A 87 -4.58 -11.52 8.33
N ALA A 88 -4.09 -10.34 8.61
CA ALA A 88 -3.11 -10.00 9.64
C ALA A 88 -1.68 -10.46 9.37
N ASP A 89 -1.40 -11.08 8.23
CA ASP A 89 -0.03 -11.41 7.84
C ASP A 89 0.72 -10.17 7.37
N THR A 90 2.04 -10.19 7.57
CA THR A 90 2.94 -9.10 7.19
C THR A 90 4.10 -9.65 6.38
N CYS A 91 4.47 -8.93 5.31
CA CYS A 91 5.70 -9.20 4.59
C CYS A 91 6.47 -7.91 4.31
N CYS A 92 7.76 -8.06 3.99
CA CYS A 92 8.64 -6.93 3.72
C CYS A 92 9.25 -7.06 2.33
N ALA A 93 9.46 -5.92 1.67
CA ALA A 93 10.19 -5.83 0.43
C ALA A 93 11.41 -4.92 0.61
N PRO A 94 12.61 -5.37 0.22
CA PRO A 94 13.80 -4.52 0.27
C PRO A 94 13.66 -3.29 -0.63
N GLY A 95 14.46 -2.26 -0.36
CA GLY A 95 14.56 -1.10 -1.25
C GLY A 95 14.98 -1.51 -2.66
N TYR A 96 14.52 -0.74 -3.64
CA TYR A 96 14.79 -0.93 -5.07
C TYR A 96 14.21 -2.21 -5.69
N GLU A 97 13.28 -2.88 -5.00
CA GLU A 97 12.61 -4.06 -5.53
C GLU A 97 11.16 -3.75 -5.87
N ALA A 98 10.73 -4.17 -7.06
CA ALA A 98 9.32 -4.11 -7.43
C ALA A 98 8.53 -5.21 -6.73
N VAL A 99 7.28 -4.93 -6.42
CA VAL A 99 6.38 -5.88 -5.77
C VAL A 99 5.13 -6.03 -6.63
N THR A 100 4.72 -7.27 -6.87
CA THR A 100 3.42 -7.54 -7.49
C THR A 100 2.49 -8.13 -6.45
N LEU A 101 1.34 -7.48 -6.27
CA LEU A 101 0.28 -7.94 -5.37
C LEU A 101 -0.89 -8.44 -6.19
N LYS A 102 -1.36 -9.64 -5.88
CA LYS A 102 -2.51 -10.24 -6.57
C LYS A 102 -3.59 -10.58 -5.56
N ASN A 103 -4.80 -10.07 -5.78
CA ASN A 103 -5.96 -10.47 -5.01
C ASN A 103 -6.38 -11.87 -5.44
N LEU A 104 -6.29 -12.82 -4.53
CA LEU A 104 -6.63 -14.22 -4.80
C LEU A 104 -8.13 -14.49 -4.82
N ASN A 105 -8.93 -13.52 -4.35
CA ASN A 105 -10.39 -13.65 -4.34
C ASN A 105 -10.97 -12.98 -5.59
N ALA A 106 -11.79 -13.70 -6.34
CA ALA A 106 -12.42 -13.20 -7.55
C ALA A 106 -13.68 -12.36 -7.27
N ASP A 107 -14.23 -12.41 -6.06
CA ASP A 107 -15.52 -11.83 -5.71
C ASP A 107 -15.44 -10.67 -4.72
N GLN A 108 -14.35 -10.58 -3.95
CA GLN A 108 -14.21 -9.59 -2.87
C GLN A 108 -12.93 -8.78 -3.05
N PRO A 109 -12.96 -7.50 -2.66
CA PRO A 109 -11.73 -6.70 -2.64
C PRO A 109 -10.80 -7.14 -1.52
N ALA A 110 -9.51 -6.81 -1.66
CA ALA A 110 -8.52 -6.96 -0.61
C ALA A 110 -8.00 -5.59 -0.20
N PHE A 111 -7.63 -5.45 1.07
CA PHE A 111 -7.12 -4.19 1.61
C PHE A 111 -5.76 -4.44 2.27
N VAL A 112 -4.79 -3.66 1.86
CA VAL A 112 -3.40 -3.79 2.29
C VAL A 112 -2.94 -2.47 2.91
N PHE A 113 -2.33 -2.54 4.08
CA PHE A 113 -1.66 -1.40 4.70
C PHE A 113 -0.18 -1.46 4.33
N ILE A 114 0.38 -0.31 3.96
CA ILE A 114 1.78 -0.19 3.56
C ILE A 114 2.45 0.87 4.41
N ALA A 115 3.63 0.54 4.93
CA ALA A 115 4.52 1.50 5.58
C ALA A 115 5.86 1.51 4.87
N ASP A 116 6.42 2.70 4.65
CA ASP A 116 7.74 2.85 4.05
C ASP A 116 8.47 4.08 4.59
N GLU A 117 9.73 4.25 4.20
CA GLU A 117 10.58 5.34 4.63
C GLU A 117 10.60 6.50 3.62
N SER A 118 9.60 6.63 2.76
CA SER A 118 9.57 7.67 1.74
C SER A 118 9.74 9.10 2.30
N PRO A 119 9.08 9.48 3.42
CA PRO A 119 9.28 10.81 3.98
C PRO A 119 10.74 11.10 4.34
N LEU A 120 11.43 10.14 4.95
CA LEU A 120 12.85 10.28 5.29
C LEU A 120 13.71 10.41 4.04
N HIS A 121 13.48 9.55 3.04
CA HIS A 121 14.23 9.59 1.78
C HIS A 121 14.04 10.91 1.05
N ARG A 122 12.82 11.45 1.03
CA ARG A 122 12.56 12.76 0.41
C ARG A 122 13.26 13.89 1.14
N LYS A 123 13.27 13.87 2.47
CA LYS A 123 13.92 14.90 3.29
C LYS A 123 15.44 14.86 3.15
N LEU A 124 16.02 13.68 2.96
CA LEU A 124 17.46 13.52 2.76
C LEU A 124 17.88 13.70 1.29
N GLY A 125 16.92 13.81 0.37
CA GLY A 125 17.21 13.97 -1.05
C GLY A 125 17.66 12.67 -1.74
N VAL A 126 17.37 11.51 -1.15
CA VAL A 126 17.79 10.19 -1.68
C VAL A 126 16.61 9.37 -2.24
N TYR A 127 15.41 9.94 -2.24
CA TYR A 127 14.25 9.24 -2.79
C TYR A 127 14.42 9.03 -4.29
N GLU A 128 14.18 7.80 -4.73
CA GLU A 128 14.27 7.39 -6.12
C GLU A 128 13.15 6.39 -6.46
N ASN A 129 12.55 6.55 -7.63
CA ASN A 129 11.59 5.62 -8.19
C ASN A 129 12.14 5.12 -9.52
N ARG A 130 12.38 3.82 -9.62
CA ARG A 130 12.96 3.18 -10.81
C ARG A 130 11.91 2.47 -11.70
N GLY A 131 10.63 2.76 -11.48
CA GLY A 131 9.56 2.15 -12.26
C GLY A 131 9.17 0.78 -11.75
#